data_a952e71ce0788a786212dda9e4a68281
#
_entry.id   a952e71ce0788a786212dda9e4a68281
#
_cell.length_a   1.000
_cell.length_b   1.000
_cell.length_c   1.000
_cell.angle_alpha   90.00
_cell.angle_beta   90.00
_cell.angle_gamma   90.00
#
_symmetry.space_group_name_H-M   'P 1'
#
loop_
_entity.id
_entity.type
_entity.pdbx_description
1 polymer ?
#
loop_
_entity_poly.entity_id
_entity_poly.type
_entity_poly.pdbx_seq_one_letter_code
_entity_poly.pdbx_strand_id
1 'polypeptide(L)'
;MHAPLVSKDLEYFSVNSHDMPPRHLGSRYNLDGEFLPEPGNTVVCHLVEGSQGESAIIRTRQRFLDMPEASQLAFTPVSSLHMTVFQGIIEFRRALPYWPENMPLDTPIDTMTDYYRDRLSAFPTLPVFRMQVTGLKPTGLVMQGVTAQDNRIVALWRDAFAEAFGYRHPNHESYEFHITLSYITRWFDPECLPRWQAMLDEELEELRAAAPIIEMRPPAFCEFKDMNHFKELVVFDKR
;
A
#
# COMPACT_ATOMS: atom_id res chain seq x y z
N MET A 1 23.24 15.99 23.25
CA MET A 1 22.50 14.87 22.62
C MET A 1 22.93 14.85 21.15
N HIS A 2 23.44 13.73 20.65
CA HIS A 2 23.71 13.60 19.22
C HIS A 2 22.35 13.52 18.49
N ALA A 3 22.19 14.24 17.37
CA ALA A 3 21.04 14.06 16.50
C ALA A 3 20.98 12.59 16.04
N PRO A 4 19.77 11.98 15.94
CA PRO A 4 19.66 10.62 15.45
C PRO A 4 20.26 10.52 14.05
N LEU A 5 20.93 9.41 13.79
CA LEU A 5 21.50 9.13 12.47
C LEU A 5 20.33 8.87 11.51
N VAL A 6 20.20 9.71 10.47
CA VAL A 6 19.16 9.55 9.45
C VAL A 6 19.42 8.28 8.65
N SER A 7 18.40 7.43 8.49
CA SER A 7 18.48 6.21 7.69
C SER A 7 18.48 6.52 6.19
N LYS A 8 19.09 5.65 5.39
CA LYS A 8 19.08 5.78 3.92
C LYS A 8 17.66 5.77 3.34
N ASP A 9 16.76 5.02 3.97
CA ASP A 9 15.36 4.95 3.55
C ASP A 9 14.66 6.30 3.75
N LEU A 10 15.00 7.03 4.81
CA LEU A 10 14.46 8.37 5.04
C LEU A 10 15.16 9.43 4.20
N GLU A 11 16.48 9.30 3.94
CA GLU A 11 17.21 10.18 3.01
C GLU A 11 16.58 10.20 1.61
N TYR A 12 15.95 9.08 1.17
CA TYR A 12 15.20 9.04 -0.08
C TYR A 12 14.11 10.11 -0.17
N PHE A 13 13.54 10.54 0.93
CA PHE A 13 12.47 11.55 0.95
C PHE A 13 12.97 13.00 0.93
N SER A 14 14.28 13.20 0.93
CA SER A 14 14.91 14.52 0.83
C SER A 14 14.83 15.09 -0.57
N VAL A 15 14.64 16.42 -0.68
CA VAL A 15 14.78 17.14 -1.95
C VAL A 15 16.15 16.92 -2.59
N ASN A 16 17.21 16.70 -1.79
CA ASN A 16 18.57 16.44 -2.29
C ASN A 16 18.72 15.08 -3.01
N SER A 17 17.76 14.18 -2.84
CA SER A 17 17.80 12.84 -3.46
C SER A 17 17.09 12.80 -4.83
N HIS A 18 16.50 13.91 -5.28
CA HIS A 18 15.66 13.95 -6.47
C HIS A 18 15.83 15.23 -7.28
N ASP A 19 15.95 15.06 -8.60
CA ASP A 19 15.90 16.16 -9.58
C ASP A 19 14.49 16.41 -10.13
N MET A 20 13.52 15.53 -9.82
CA MET A 20 12.16 15.54 -10.33
C MET A 20 11.14 15.58 -9.20
N PRO A 21 9.93 16.13 -9.45
CA PRO A 21 8.84 16.06 -8.48
C PRO A 21 8.45 14.61 -8.16
N PRO A 22 7.67 14.37 -7.08
CA PRO A 22 7.17 13.04 -6.75
C PRO A 22 6.43 12.37 -7.92
N ARG A 23 6.72 11.08 -8.15
CA ARG A 23 6.33 10.33 -9.36
C ARG A 23 4.84 10.40 -9.72
N HIS A 24 3.95 10.46 -8.72
CA HIS A 24 2.50 10.41 -8.94
C HIS A 24 1.82 11.77 -8.80
N LEU A 25 2.60 12.83 -8.58
CA LEU A 25 2.07 14.18 -8.53
C LEU A 25 1.50 14.58 -9.91
N GLY A 26 0.28 15.11 -9.91
CA GLY A 26 -0.44 15.48 -11.13
C GLY A 26 -1.14 14.32 -11.86
N SER A 27 -0.93 13.06 -11.42
CA SER A 27 -1.64 11.89 -11.97
C SER A 27 -2.54 11.21 -10.95
N ARG A 28 -2.05 10.99 -9.73
CA ARG A 28 -2.79 10.32 -8.64
C ARG A 28 -3.30 11.31 -7.60
N TYR A 29 -2.57 12.40 -7.38
CA TYR A 29 -2.90 13.46 -6.43
C TYR A 29 -2.30 14.79 -6.90
N ASN A 30 -2.87 15.90 -6.42
CA ASN A 30 -2.38 17.26 -6.68
C ASN A 30 -1.52 17.80 -5.52
N LEU A 31 -1.03 19.04 -5.65
CA LEU A 31 -0.22 19.71 -4.63
C LEU A 31 -0.98 20.03 -3.34
N ASP A 32 -2.31 20.07 -3.41
CA ASP A 32 -3.20 20.33 -2.27
C ASP A 32 -3.54 19.02 -1.51
N GLY A 33 -3.02 17.87 -2.00
CA GLY A 33 -3.24 16.56 -1.40
C GLY A 33 -4.58 15.92 -1.77
N GLU A 34 -5.28 16.45 -2.78
CA GLU A 34 -6.52 15.84 -3.27
C GLU A 34 -6.21 14.69 -4.24
N PHE A 35 -6.88 13.57 -4.09
CA PHE A 35 -6.75 12.44 -5.00
C PHE A 35 -7.49 12.67 -6.31
N LEU A 36 -6.78 12.41 -7.40
CA LEU A 36 -7.27 12.56 -8.76
C LEU A 36 -7.84 11.22 -9.27
N PRO A 37 -8.72 11.25 -10.29
CA PRO A 37 -9.23 10.02 -10.90
C PRO A 37 -8.10 9.15 -11.46
N GLU A 38 -7.97 7.94 -10.92
CA GLU A 38 -7.04 6.90 -11.36
C GLU A 38 -7.76 5.55 -11.28
N PRO A 39 -8.72 5.26 -12.15
CA PRO A 39 -9.50 4.03 -12.06
C PRO A 39 -8.62 2.80 -12.25
N GLY A 40 -8.97 1.74 -11.52
CA GLY A 40 -8.27 0.47 -11.57
C GLY A 40 -8.92 -0.60 -10.72
N ASN A 41 -8.22 -1.73 -10.65
CA ASN A 41 -8.55 -2.83 -9.75
C ASN A 41 -7.31 -3.39 -9.08
N THR A 42 -7.48 -4.09 -7.98
CA THR A 42 -6.39 -4.59 -7.14
C THR A 42 -6.90 -5.69 -6.22
N VAL A 43 -6.00 -6.48 -5.66
CA VAL A 43 -6.32 -7.38 -4.55
C VAL A 43 -5.69 -6.85 -3.27
N VAL A 44 -6.50 -6.58 -2.28
CA VAL A 44 -6.08 -5.98 -1.02
C VAL A 44 -6.61 -6.74 0.20
N CYS A 45 -5.96 -6.54 1.35
CA CYS A 45 -6.50 -6.87 2.66
C CYS A 45 -6.81 -5.56 3.38
N HIS A 46 -8.09 -5.29 3.67
CA HIS A 46 -8.49 -4.19 4.54
C HIS A 46 -8.18 -4.50 6.00
N LEU A 47 -8.06 -3.47 6.82
CA LEU A 47 -7.99 -3.64 8.28
C LEU A 47 -9.30 -4.19 8.82
N VAL A 48 -9.24 -4.93 9.92
CA VAL A 48 -10.44 -5.32 10.66
C VAL A 48 -10.90 -4.11 11.47
N GLU A 49 -12.10 -3.60 11.15
CA GLU A 49 -12.70 -2.44 11.81
C GLU A 49 -12.83 -2.66 13.32
N GLY A 50 -12.44 -1.66 14.12
CA GLY A 50 -12.45 -1.72 15.59
C GLY A 50 -11.35 -2.58 16.20
N SER A 51 -10.44 -3.15 15.40
CA SER A 51 -9.31 -3.95 15.88
C SER A 51 -8.26 -3.11 16.60
N GLN A 52 -7.41 -3.79 17.37
CA GLN A 52 -6.27 -3.16 18.01
C GLN A 52 -5.26 -2.66 16.98
N GLY A 53 -5.07 -3.42 15.90
CA GLY A 53 -4.22 -3.03 14.76
C GLY A 53 -4.69 -1.77 14.08
N GLU A 54 -5.99 -1.68 13.74
CA GLU A 54 -6.57 -0.47 13.15
C GLU A 54 -6.39 0.74 14.07
N SER A 55 -6.73 0.61 15.36
CA SER A 55 -6.61 1.69 16.34
C SER A 55 -5.15 2.18 16.47
N ALA A 56 -4.18 1.28 16.46
CA ALA A 56 -2.76 1.62 16.49
C ALA A 56 -2.35 2.38 15.22
N ILE A 57 -2.73 1.91 14.04
CA ILE A 57 -2.41 2.55 12.75
C ILE A 57 -3.05 3.94 12.64
N ILE A 58 -4.27 4.14 13.13
CA ILE A 58 -4.92 5.46 13.18
C ILE A 58 -4.13 6.43 14.06
N ARG A 59 -3.60 5.97 15.22
CA ARG A 59 -2.73 6.80 16.08
C ARG A 59 -1.44 7.17 15.37
N THR A 60 -0.78 6.20 14.73
CA THR A 60 0.42 6.45 13.92
C THR A 60 0.14 7.48 12.81
N ARG A 61 -0.98 7.36 12.12
CA ARG A 61 -1.40 8.34 11.11
C ARG A 61 -1.60 9.73 11.71
N GLN A 62 -2.15 9.83 12.93
CA GLN A 62 -2.31 11.11 13.63
C GLN A 62 -0.95 11.74 13.95
N ARG A 63 0.04 10.96 14.40
CA ARG A 63 1.41 11.45 14.62
C ARG A 63 2.01 12.06 13.35
N PHE A 64 1.75 11.48 12.18
CA PHE A 64 2.19 12.04 10.89
C PHE A 64 1.48 13.35 10.57
N LEU A 65 0.18 13.45 10.86
CA LEU A 65 -0.60 14.68 10.68
C LEU A 65 -0.13 15.82 11.61
N ASP A 66 0.42 15.48 12.76
CA ASP A 66 0.94 16.43 13.75
C ASP A 66 2.37 16.93 13.40
N MET A 67 3.02 16.32 12.39
CA MET A 67 4.33 16.77 11.94
C MET A 67 4.23 18.10 11.19
N PRO A 68 5.21 19.02 11.34
CA PRO A 68 5.20 20.31 10.63
C PRO A 68 5.11 20.18 9.09
N GLU A 69 5.63 19.08 8.54
CA GLU A 69 5.63 18.78 7.11
C GLU A 69 4.38 18.04 6.64
N ALA A 70 3.34 17.90 7.46
CA ALA A 70 2.08 17.22 7.07
C ALA A 70 1.44 17.81 5.81
N SER A 71 1.60 19.12 5.57
CA SER A 71 1.12 19.79 4.33
C SER A 71 1.89 19.37 3.06
N GLN A 72 2.99 18.63 3.19
CA GLN A 72 3.74 18.05 2.07
C GLN A 72 3.31 16.61 1.78
N LEU A 73 2.22 16.14 2.39
CA LEU A 73 1.71 14.78 2.30
C LEU A 73 0.22 14.80 1.92
N ALA A 74 -0.16 13.97 0.95
CA ALA A 74 -1.55 13.66 0.63
C ALA A 74 -1.97 12.42 1.44
N PHE A 75 -2.76 12.60 2.50
CA PHE A 75 -3.15 11.53 3.40
C PHE A 75 -4.34 10.71 2.87
N THR A 76 -4.19 9.38 2.84
CA THR A 76 -5.31 8.49 2.53
C THR A 76 -6.37 8.54 3.65
N PRO A 77 -7.68 8.43 3.31
CA PRO A 77 -8.72 8.28 4.33
C PRO A 77 -8.53 7.00 5.14
N VAL A 78 -8.94 7.02 6.41
CA VAL A 78 -8.89 5.83 7.27
C VAL A 78 -9.66 4.66 6.66
N SER A 79 -10.82 4.92 6.05
CA SER A 79 -11.66 3.92 5.38
C SER A 79 -11.03 3.25 4.15
N SER A 80 -9.93 3.81 3.63
CA SER A 80 -9.21 3.25 2.49
C SER A 80 -7.91 2.54 2.90
N LEU A 81 -7.58 2.44 4.20
CA LEU A 81 -6.36 1.79 4.66
C LEU A 81 -6.39 0.30 4.37
N HIS A 82 -5.39 -0.18 3.64
CA HIS A 82 -5.26 -1.56 3.24
C HIS A 82 -3.81 -1.94 2.95
N MET A 83 -3.53 -3.23 2.93
CA MET A 83 -2.30 -3.79 2.38
C MET A 83 -2.60 -4.41 1.02
N THR A 84 -1.88 -3.98 -0.03
CA THR A 84 -2.01 -4.59 -1.36
C THR A 84 -1.30 -5.94 -1.38
N VAL A 85 -2.04 -6.99 -1.76
CA VAL A 85 -1.49 -8.33 -2.01
C VAL A 85 -1.04 -8.46 -3.46
N PHE A 86 -1.86 -8.02 -4.42
CA PHE A 86 -1.53 -8.06 -5.83
C PHE A 86 -2.08 -6.83 -6.55
N GLN A 87 -1.22 -6.09 -7.25
CA GLN A 87 -1.65 -4.94 -8.04
C GLN A 87 -2.29 -5.42 -9.35
N GLY A 88 -3.55 -5.06 -9.55
CA GLY A 88 -4.27 -5.32 -10.77
C GLY A 88 -4.01 -4.26 -11.85
N ILE A 89 -5.03 -4.00 -12.64
CA ILE A 89 -5.00 -3.06 -13.76
C ILE A 89 -5.20 -1.63 -13.24
N ILE A 90 -4.37 -0.70 -13.76
CA ILE A 90 -4.47 0.73 -13.42
C ILE A 90 -4.45 1.53 -14.72
N GLU A 91 -5.33 2.53 -14.84
CA GLU A 91 -5.51 3.35 -16.04
C GLU A 91 -4.19 3.90 -16.60
N PHE A 92 -3.35 4.49 -15.75
CA PHE A 92 -2.09 5.11 -16.20
C PHE A 92 -0.91 4.13 -16.33
N ARG A 93 -1.17 2.82 -16.29
CA ARG A 93 -0.14 1.79 -16.44
C ARG A 93 -0.55 0.72 -17.45
N ARG A 94 -1.06 1.14 -18.60
CA ARG A 94 -1.46 0.28 -19.72
C ARG A 94 -0.24 -0.12 -20.54
N ALA A 95 0.55 -1.05 -20.01
CA ALA A 95 1.78 -1.53 -20.67
C ALA A 95 2.15 -2.93 -20.17
N LEU A 96 2.84 -3.71 -20.98
CA LEU A 96 3.48 -4.96 -20.54
C LEU A 96 4.67 -4.63 -19.60
N PRO A 97 4.91 -5.43 -18.57
CA PRO A 97 4.20 -6.64 -18.14
C PRO A 97 3.12 -6.40 -17.07
N TYR A 98 2.48 -5.23 -17.06
CA TYR A 98 1.43 -4.85 -16.10
C TYR A 98 0.02 -5.07 -16.64
N TRP A 99 -0.07 -5.74 -17.77
CA TRP A 99 -1.30 -6.01 -18.50
C TRP A 99 -1.22 -7.44 -19.07
N PRO A 100 -2.33 -8.20 -19.15
CA PRO A 100 -2.32 -9.53 -19.74
C PRO A 100 -2.07 -9.45 -21.26
N GLU A 101 -1.16 -10.28 -21.77
CA GLU A 101 -0.74 -10.24 -23.19
C GLU A 101 -1.87 -10.51 -24.19
N ASN A 102 -2.90 -11.25 -23.74
CA ASN A 102 -4.05 -11.64 -24.58
C ASN A 102 -5.19 -10.60 -24.60
N MET A 103 -5.01 -9.44 -23.96
CA MET A 103 -6.01 -8.38 -23.92
C MET A 103 -5.44 -7.08 -24.51
N PRO A 104 -6.19 -6.40 -25.40
CA PRO A 104 -5.76 -5.10 -25.95
C PRO A 104 -5.51 -4.07 -24.85
N LEU A 105 -4.45 -3.27 -25.02
CA LEU A 105 -4.07 -2.25 -24.02
C LEU A 105 -5.11 -1.12 -23.89
N ASP A 106 -5.97 -0.93 -24.84
CA ASP A 106 -7.06 0.07 -24.87
C ASP A 106 -8.39 -0.45 -24.30
N THR A 107 -8.42 -1.71 -23.83
CA THR A 107 -9.64 -2.28 -23.22
C THR A 107 -10.06 -1.40 -22.01
N PRO A 108 -11.33 -0.97 -21.91
CA PRO A 108 -11.81 -0.15 -20.80
C PRO A 108 -11.55 -0.81 -19.42
N ILE A 109 -11.23 -0.01 -18.41
CA ILE A 109 -10.95 -0.53 -17.05
C ILE A 109 -12.13 -1.31 -16.48
N ASP A 110 -13.37 -0.84 -16.68
CA ASP A 110 -14.57 -1.53 -16.21
C ASP A 110 -14.71 -2.91 -16.86
N THR A 111 -14.44 -3.01 -18.18
CA THR A 111 -14.43 -4.28 -18.91
C THR A 111 -13.36 -5.24 -18.35
N MET A 112 -12.16 -4.73 -18.04
CA MET A 112 -11.11 -5.52 -17.42
C MET A 112 -11.47 -5.94 -15.99
N THR A 113 -12.16 -5.09 -15.27
CA THR A 113 -12.63 -5.38 -13.90
C THR A 113 -13.69 -6.49 -13.92
N ASP A 114 -14.66 -6.42 -14.84
CA ASP A 114 -15.65 -7.49 -15.02
C ASP A 114 -14.99 -8.82 -15.43
N TYR A 115 -14.05 -8.78 -16.37
CA TYR A 115 -13.29 -9.96 -16.81
C TYR A 115 -12.58 -10.63 -15.62
N TYR A 116 -11.90 -9.86 -14.75
CA TYR A 116 -11.23 -10.42 -13.59
C TYR A 116 -12.19 -10.84 -12.49
N ARG A 117 -13.29 -10.12 -12.27
CA ARG A 117 -14.33 -10.54 -11.31
C ARG A 117 -14.85 -11.93 -11.65
N ASP A 118 -15.18 -12.19 -12.92
CA ASP A 118 -15.67 -13.48 -13.37
C ASP A 118 -14.61 -14.57 -13.22
N ARG A 119 -13.36 -14.30 -13.63
CA ARG A 119 -12.24 -15.23 -13.51
C ARG A 119 -11.90 -15.57 -12.06
N LEU A 120 -11.95 -14.59 -11.16
CA LEU A 120 -11.63 -14.74 -9.74
C LEU A 120 -12.79 -15.32 -8.92
N SER A 121 -14.01 -15.40 -9.47
CA SER A 121 -15.15 -16.02 -8.78
C SER A 121 -14.90 -17.50 -8.42
N ALA A 122 -14.07 -18.20 -9.18
CA ALA A 122 -13.67 -19.59 -8.96
C ALA A 122 -12.25 -19.74 -8.35
N PHE A 123 -11.70 -18.64 -7.80
CA PHE A 123 -10.35 -18.65 -7.23
C PHE A 123 -10.26 -19.61 -6.03
N PRO A 124 -9.19 -20.42 -5.93
CA PRO A 124 -9.08 -21.41 -4.87
C PRO A 124 -8.93 -20.77 -3.50
N THR A 125 -9.43 -21.42 -2.48
CA THR A 125 -9.16 -21.04 -1.09
C THR A 125 -7.72 -21.37 -0.74
N LEU A 126 -6.96 -20.35 -0.30
CA LEU A 126 -5.58 -20.52 0.16
C LEU A 126 -5.48 -20.33 1.68
N PRO A 127 -4.39 -20.81 2.32
CA PRO A 127 -4.21 -20.65 3.75
C PRO A 127 -4.18 -19.17 4.17
N VAL A 128 -4.61 -18.90 5.41
CA VAL A 128 -4.51 -17.57 6.02
C VAL A 128 -3.07 -17.26 6.41
N PHE A 129 -2.71 -15.98 6.44
CA PHE A 129 -1.42 -15.47 6.88
C PHE A 129 -1.63 -14.33 7.87
N ARG A 130 -0.63 -14.10 8.71
CA ARG A 130 -0.62 -13.01 9.68
C ARG A 130 0.49 -12.04 9.33
N MET A 131 0.25 -10.75 9.51
CA MET A 131 1.18 -9.68 9.19
C MET A 131 1.53 -8.85 10.42
N GLN A 132 2.74 -8.30 10.43
CA GLN A 132 3.24 -7.38 11.45
C GLN A 132 3.90 -6.18 10.78
N VAL A 133 4.02 -5.07 11.50
CA VAL A 133 4.77 -3.91 11.04
C VAL A 133 6.25 -4.10 11.35
N THR A 134 7.11 -3.93 10.34
CA THR A 134 8.56 -4.05 10.47
C THR A 134 9.31 -2.74 10.29
N GLY A 135 8.65 -1.71 9.76
CA GLY A 135 9.23 -0.39 9.56
C GLY A 135 8.17 0.67 9.31
N LEU A 136 8.58 1.92 9.47
CA LEU A 136 7.78 3.10 9.11
C LEU A 136 8.57 3.97 8.13
N LYS A 137 7.84 4.54 7.18
CA LYS A 137 8.30 5.55 6.22
C LYS A 137 7.31 6.71 6.21
N PRO A 138 7.69 7.91 5.79
CA PRO A 138 6.75 9.04 5.69
C PRO A 138 5.48 8.74 4.87
N THR A 139 5.51 7.71 4.03
CA THR A 139 4.38 7.25 3.21
C THR A 139 3.54 6.15 3.86
N GLY A 140 3.98 5.55 4.98
CA GLY A 140 3.21 4.51 5.67
C GLY A 140 4.06 3.41 6.31
N LEU A 141 3.44 2.25 6.45
CA LEU A 141 3.98 1.11 7.18
C LEU A 141 4.58 0.08 6.22
N VAL A 142 5.74 -0.47 6.59
CA VAL A 142 6.31 -1.66 5.94
C VAL A 142 5.79 -2.89 6.67
N MET A 143 5.30 -3.87 5.91
CA MET A 143 4.63 -5.06 6.42
C MET A 143 5.41 -6.32 6.10
N GLN A 144 5.40 -7.28 7.01
CA GLN A 144 5.99 -8.61 6.80
C GLN A 144 5.15 -9.68 7.50
N GLY A 145 5.23 -10.91 7.02
CA GLY A 145 4.63 -12.05 7.73
C GLY A 145 5.22 -12.21 9.14
N VAL A 146 4.37 -12.53 10.12
CA VAL A 146 4.78 -12.72 11.52
C VAL A 146 5.81 -13.85 11.65
N THR A 147 5.67 -14.88 10.81
CA THR A 147 6.57 -16.05 10.76
C THR A 147 7.07 -16.29 9.34
N ALA A 148 8.13 -17.10 9.21
CA ALA A 148 8.58 -17.55 7.89
C ALA A 148 7.47 -18.32 7.12
N GLN A 149 6.55 -18.98 7.83
CA GLN A 149 5.40 -19.62 7.21
C GLN A 149 4.40 -18.59 6.66
N ASP A 150 4.11 -17.52 7.42
CA ASP A 150 3.22 -16.45 6.95
C ASP A 150 3.79 -15.78 5.68
N ASN A 151 5.11 -15.55 5.62
CA ASN A 151 5.78 -15.04 4.43
C ASN A 151 5.64 -15.97 3.21
N ARG A 152 5.77 -17.29 3.42
CA ARG A 152 5.56 -18.28 2.34
C ARG A 152 4.11 -18.30 1.86
N ILE A 153 3.15 -18.17 2.78
CA ILE A 153 1.73 -18.17 2.43
C ILE A 153 1.35 -16.91 1.64
N VAL A 154 1.79 -15.72 2.06
CA VAL A 154 1.48 -14.50 1.30
C VAL A 154 2.15 -14.49 -0.08
N ALA A 155 3.34 -15.09 -0.23
CA ALA A 155 3.98 -15.31 -1.52
C ALA A 155 3.16 -16.27 -2.40
N LEU A 156 2.63 -17.37 -1.83
CA LEU A 156 1.73 -18.29 -2.52
C LEU A 156 0.46 -17.59 -3.04
N TRP A 157 -0.13 -16.70 -2.24
CA TRP A 157 -1.26 -15.87 -2.68
C TRP A 157 -0.88 -15.02 -3.90
N ARG A 158 0.29 -14.38 -3.87
CA ARG A 158 0.76 -13.55 -4.99
C ARG A 158 1.00 -14.37 -6.26
N ASP A 159 1.59 -15.55 -6.13
CA ASP A 159 1.82 -16.46 -7.27
C ASP A 159 0.49 -16.90 -7.91
N ALA A 160 -0.49 -17.29 -7.08
CA ALA A 160 -1.81 -17.67 -7.55
C ALA A 160 -2.55 -16.50 -8.23
N PHE A 161 -2.41 -15.27 -7.71
CA PHE A 161 -2.97 -14.08 -8.38
C PHE A 161 -2.23 -13.77 -9.68
N ALA A 162 -0.90 -13.88 -9.74
CA ALA A 162 -0.17 -13.67 -10.98
C ALA A 162 -0.63 -14.64 -12.10
N GLU A 163 -0.90 -15.91 -11.75
CA GLU A 163 -1.49 -16.88 -12.66
C GLU A 163 -2.92 -16.50 -13.06
N ALA A 164 -3.75 -16.12 -12.10
CA ALA A 164 -5.13 -15.72 -12.36
C ALA A 164 -5.22 -14.43 -13.19
N PHE A 165 -4.36 -13.45 -12.95
CA PHE A 165 -4.32 -12.21 -13.71
C PHE A 165 -3.65 -12.36 -15.08
N GLY A 166 -2.83 -13.40 -15.28
CA GLY A 166 -2.15 -13.68 -16.54
C GLY A 166 -0.91 -12.80 -16.78
N TYR A 167 -0.34 -12.21 -15.74
CA TYR A 167 0.91 -11.46 -15.79
C TYR A 167 1.61 -11.43 -14.43
N ARG A 168 2.92 -11.19 -14.45
CA ARG A 168 3.76 -11.10 -13.26
C ARG A 168 4.50 -9.76 -13.27
N HIS A 169 4.42 -9.03 -12.17
CA HIS A 169 5.11 -7.75 -12.02
C HIS A 169 6.64 -7.95 -11.99
N PRO A 170 7.45 -7.01 -12.51
CA PRO A 170 8.92 -7.11 -12.49
C PRO A 170 9.50 -7.27 -11.07
N ASN A 171 8.85 -6.68 -10.07
CA ASN A 171 9.24 -6.77 -8.67
C ASN A 171 8.45 -7.84 -7.89
N HIS A 172 7.91 -8.85 -8.55
CA HIS A 172 7.03 -9.84 -7.93
C HIS A 172 7.68 -10.51 -6.72
N GLU A 173 8.93 -10.98 -6.86
CA GLU A 173 9.67 -11.69 -5.83
C GLU A 173 10.20 -10.75 -4.72
N SER A 174 10.44 -9.49 -5.04
CA SER A 174 10.98 -8.49 -4.12
C SER A 174 9.94 -7.46 -3.67
N TYR A 175 8.66 -7.79 -3.77
CA TYR A 175 7.59 -6.87 -3.42
C TYR A 175 7.58 -6.58 -1.91
N GLU A 176 7.76 -5.31 -1.54
CA GLU A 176 7.64 -4.84 -0.17
C GLU A 176 6.15 -4.60 0.15
N PHE A 177 5.58 -5.42 1.03
CA PHE A 177 4.21 -5.20 1.50
C PHE A 177 4.17 -3.93 2.36
N HIS A 178 3.11 -3.16 2.18
CA HIS A 178 2.95 -1.89 2.90
C HIS A 178 1.48 -1.50 3.07
N ILE A 179 1.22 -0.66 4.06
CA ILE A 179 -0.04 0.08 4.20
C ILE A 179 0.28 1.55 3.98
N THR A 180 -0.32 2.16 2.95
CA THR A 180 -0.08 3.56 2.61
C THR A 180 -0.91 4.48 3.51
N LEU A 181 -0.24 5.34 4.27
CA LEU A 181 -0.89 6.40 5.05
C LEU A 181 -0.95 7.72 4.28
N SER A 182 0.05 7.95 3.42
CA SER A 182 0.16 9.20 2.66
C SER A 182 1.00 9.03 1.39
N TYR A 183 0.94 10.01 0.53
CA TYR A 183 1.83 10.19 -0.62
C TYR A 183 2.56 11.51 -0.49
N ILE A 184 3.84 11.57 -0.92
CA ILE A 184 4.64 12.80 -0.92
C ILE A 184 4.12 13.72 -2.04
N THR A 185 3.72 14.94 -1.68
CA THR A 185 3.37 16.01 -2.65
C THR A 185 4.56 16.93 -2.92
N ARG A 186 5.46 17.07 -1.93
CA ARG A 186 6.72 17.81 -2.02
C ARG A 186 7.80 17.07 -1.24
N TRP A 187 9.01 16.96 -1.81
CA TRP A 187 10.15 16.38 -1.13
C TRP A 187 10.51 17.20 0.12
N PHE A 188 10.97 16.53 1.15
CA PHE A 188 11.33 17.12 2.43
C PHE A 188 12.62 17.93 2.35
N ASP A 189 12.70 19.00 3.12
CA ASP A 189 13.95 19.68 3.42
C ASP A 189 14.84 18.74 4.28
N PRO A 190 16.15 18.60 3.94
CA PRO A 190 17.07 17.77 4.73
C PRO A 190 17.09 18.10 6.24
N GLU A 191 16.84 19.36 6.60
CA GLU A 191 16.86 19.80 8.00
C GLU A 191 15.75 19.17 8.86
N CYS A 192 14.64 18.73 8.25
CA CYS A 192 13.57 18.07 9.00
C CYS A 192 13.78 16.56 9.21
N LEU A 193 14.65 15.92 8.43
CA LEU A 193 14.85 14.47 8.48
C LEU A 193 15.22 13.92 9.86
N PRO A 194 16.13 14.54 10.66
CA PRO A 194 16.42 14.05 12.01
C PRO A 194 15.19 14.00 12.92
N ARG A 195 14.26 14.98 12.80
CA ARG A 195 13.01 15.01 13.54
C ARG A 195 12.07 13.90 13.08
N TRP A 196 11.97 13.68 11.76
CA TRP A 196 11.20 12.57 11.20
C TRP A 196 11.77 11.23 11.65
N GLN A 197 13.10 11.04 11.63
CA GLN A 197 13.72 9.80 12.08
C GLN A 197 13.37 9.50 13.54
N ALA A 198 13.52 10.48 14.42
CA ALA A 198 13.20 10.30 15.84
C ALA A 198 11.72 9.92 16.06
N MET A 199 10.81 10.59 15.36
CA MET A 199 9.37 10.29 15.43
C MET A 199 9.05 8.90 14.88
N LEU A 200 9.63 8.51 13.74
CA LEU A 200 9.39 7.20 13.13
C LEU A 200 9.93 6.05 14.01
N ASP A 201 11.10 6.23 14.64
CA ASP A 201 11.68 5.23 15.53
C ASP A 201 10.82 5.03 16.77
N GLU A 202 10.43 6.13 17.44
CA GLU A 202 9.53 6.10 18.61
C GLU A 202 8.19 5.43 18.26
N GLU A 203 7.55 5.88 17.20
CA GLU A 203 6.24 5.40 16.78
C GLU A 203 6.25 3.93 16.37
N LEU A 204 7.34 3.46 15.74
CA LEU A 204 7.47 2.04 15.38
C LEU A 204 7.49 1.14 16.61
N GLU A 205 8.19 1.56 17.67
CA GLU A 205 8.22 0.83 18.94
C GLU A 205 6.85 0.81 19.62
N GLU A 206 6.18 1.97 19.68
CA GLU A 206 4.82 2.10 20.26
C GLU A 206 3.80 1.27 19.50
N LEU A 207 3.82 1.32 18.15
CA LEU A 207 2.90 0.56 17.31
C LEU A 207 3.09 -0.94 17.50
N ARG A 208 4.33 -1.42 17.50
CA ARG A 208 4.64 -2.84 17.71
C ARG A 208 4.23 -3.33 19.10
N ALA A 209 4.40 -2.50 20.12
CA ALA A 209 3.97 -2.83 21.47
C ALA A 209 2.45 -2.89 21.60
N ALA A 210 1.74 -1.96 20.93
CA ALA A 210 0.28 -1.89 20.95
C ALA A 210 -0.37 -2.96 20.07
N ALA A 211 0.20 -3.27 18.91
CA ALA A 211 -0.36 -4.19 17.91
C ALA A 211 0.75 -5.04 17.28
N PRO A 212 1.26 -6.08 17.96
CA PRO A 212 2.32 -6.96 17.45
C PRO A 212 1.89 -7.76 16.21
N ILE A 213 0.59 -7.91 16.01
CA ILE A 213 -0.03 -8.51 14.82
C ILE A 213 -1.09 -7.53 14.33
N ILE A 214 -1.10 -7.26 13.03
CA ILE A 214 -2.12 -6.42 12.41
C ILE A 214 -3.24 -7.34 11.90
N GLU A 215 -4.43 -7.17 12.47
CA GLU A 215 -5.63 -7.91 12.07
C GLU A 215 -6.14 -7.39 10.75
N MET A 216 -6.11 -8.26 9.74
CA MET A 216 -6.58 -7.97 8.39
C MET A 216 -7.75 -8.85 8.01
N ARG A 217 -8.65 -8.28 7.21
CA ARG A 217 -9.69 -9.05 6.55
C ARG A 217 -9.06 -9.95 5.47
N PRO A 218 -9.75 -11.03 5.05
CA PRO A 218 -9.30 -11.85 3.93
C PRO A 218 -8.97 -10.99 2.71
N PRO A 219 -8.05 -11.44 1.82
CA PRO A 219 -7.82 -10.76 0.57
C PRO A 219 -9.12 -10.57 -0.20
N ALA A 220 -9.29 -9.42 -0.82
CA ALA A 220 -10.46 -9.11 -1.65
C ALA A 220 -10.02 -8.45 -2.96
N PHE A 221 -10.63 -8.87 -4.06
CA PHE A 221 -10.53 -8.18 -5.33
C PHE A 221 -11.44 -6.94 -5.29
N CYS A 222 -10.85 -5.79 -5.50
CA CYS A 222 -11.50 -4.49 -5.38
C CYS A 222 -11.39 -3.70 -6.67
N GLU A 223 -12.42 -2.88 -6.97
CA GLU A 223 -12.34 -1.76 -7.89
C GLU A 223 -12.11 -0.46 -7.13
N PHE A 224 -11.47 0.50 -7.78
CA PHE A 224 -11.30 1.85 -7.25
C PHE A 224 -11.34 2.88 -8.39
N LYS A 225 -11.77 4.10 -8.06
CA LYS A 225 -11.79 5.24 -8.99
C LYS A 225 -10.65 6.22 -8.71
N ASP A 226 -10.18 6.21 -7.48
CA ASP A 226 -9.05 6.97 -6.95
C ASP A 226 -8.56 6.29 -5.66
N MET A 227 -7.69 6.93 -4.88
CA MET A 227 -7.15 6.37 -3.64
C MET A 227 -8.05 6.55 -2.40
N ASN A 228 -9.25 7.09 -2.56
CA ASN A 228 -10.15 7.34 -1.42
C ASN A 228 -10.95 6.11 -1.00
N HIS A 229 -11.25 5.19 -1.95
CA HIS A 229 -12.11 4.05 -1.66
C HIS A 229 -11.82 2.85 -2.55
N PHE A 230 -11.80 1.67 -1.94
CA PHE A 230 -11.58 0.37 -2.59
C PHE A 230 -12.82 -0.52 -2.34
N LYS A 231 -13.67 -0.63 -3.36
CA LYS A 231 -14.92 -1.39 -3.27
C LYS A 231 -14.67 -2.87 -3.53
N GLU A 232 -14.97 -3.71 -2.54
CA GLU A 232 -14.84 -5.16 -2.66
C GLU A 232 -15.85 -5.74 -3.67
N LEU A 233 -15.36 -6.53 -4.61
CA LEU A 233 -16.15 -7.26 -5.61
C LEU A 233 -16.15 -8.77 -5.36
N VAL A 234 -15.00 -9.33 -4.95
CA VAL A 234 -14.84 -10.75 -4.60
C VAL A 234 -13.99 -10.84 -3.34
N VAL A 235 -14.50 -11.48 -2.30
CA VAL A 235 -13.76 -11.73 -1.05
C VAL A 235 -13.32 -13.20 -1.04
N PHE A 236 -12.01 -13.44 -0.81
CA PHE A 236 -11.41 -14.78 -0.81
C PHE A 236 -11.39 -15.37 0.60
N ASP A 237 -12.56 -15.51 1.20
CA ASP A 237 -12.72 -16.09 2.54
C ASP A 237 -12.89 -17.62 2.48
N LYS A 238 -12.49 -18.30 3.56
CA LYS A 238 -12.86 -19.71 3.77
C LYS A 238 -14.34 -19.76 4.09
N ARG A 239 -15.12 -20.35 3.22
CA ARG A 239 -16.47 -20.79 3.54
C ARG A 239 -16.43 -22.09 4.36
#